data_f83d476a3043920f959cd0e08092f4d5
#
_entry.id   f83d476a3043920f959cd0e08092f4d5
#
_cell.length_a   1.000
_cell.length_b   1.000
_cell.length_c   1.000
_cell.angle_alpha   90.00
_cell.angle_beta   90.00
_cell.angle_gamma   90.00
#
_symmetry.space_group_name_H-M   'P 1'
#
loop_
_entity.id
_entity.type
_entity.pdbx_description
1 polymer ?
#
loop_
_entity_poly.entity_id
_entity_poly.type
_entity_poly.pdbx_seq_one_letter_code
_entity_poly.pdbx_strand_id
1 'polypeptide(L)'
;MHTLFRDIGMHASLGRAIEQIGGNRFWKQLILLLRQHLPFDNALAIFYPANGVPVALEEYDAEPHAGPASMLAYLNGLYLLDPFYQACREGLASGLYRLEEIAPDHFRQSEYYLSYFHDNVLEDEVQFILQVPGQGALSRSLGMQRMFTDEECGMLGLLSSWVLALMQQHWQQRSQRLLPAAPQEEMATQIRDALSHFGASVLSERELEIARLILRGYSSKAMAERLAISPETIKVHRRHLYAKLDISSQPELFSLFIQSLGHDPENP
;
A
#
# COMPACT_ATOMS: atom_id res chain seq x y z
N MET A 1 -26.38 -0.60 -16.45
CA MET A 1 -26.84 -1.03 -15.11
C MET A 1 -27.71 -2.29 -15.15
N HIS A 2 -28.67 -2.45 -16.09
CA HIS A 2 -29.53 -3.66 -16.16
C HIS A 2 -28.84 -4.96 -16.58
N THR A 3 -27.68 -4.91 -17.19
CA THR A 3 -26.96 -6.10 -17.70
C THR A 3 -26.28 -6.91 -16.59
N LEU A 4 -25.67 -6.24 -15.61
CA LEU A 4 -24.93 -6.91 -14.53
C LEU A 4 -25.79 -7.87 -13.71
N PHE A 5 -26.98 -7.43 -13.30
CA PHE A 5 -27.93 -8.25 -12.52
C PHE A 5 -28.63 -9.34 -13.32
N ARG A 6 -28.48 -9.33 -14.66
CA ARG A 6 -28.99 -10.39 -15.55
C ARG A 6 -27.92 -11.41 -15.95
N ASP A 7 -26.67 -11.18 -15.57
CA ASP A 7 -25.57 -12.08 -15.88
C ASP A 7 -25.55 -13.26 -14.90
N ILE A 8 -25.94 -14.43 -15.41
CA ILE A 8 -25.96 -15.70 -14.65
C ILE A 8 -24.55 -16.05 -14.16
N GLY A 9 -23.51 -15.72 -14.96
CA GLY A 9 -22.11 -15.95 -14.61
C GLY A 9 -21.71 -15.20 -13.35
N MET A 10 -22.14 -13.95 -13.22
CA MET A 10 -21.93 -13.13 -12.03
C MET A 10 -22.55 -13.75 -10.79
N HIS A 11 -23.83 -14.15 -10.86
CA HIS A 11 -24.51 -14.76 -9.72
C HIS A 11 -23.83 -16.07 -9.29
N ALA A 12 -23.40 -16.89 -10.25
CA ALA A 12 -22.66 -18.12 -9.96
C ALA A 12 -21.30 -17.83 -9.30
N SER A 13 -20.57 -16.79 -9.75
CA SER A 13 -19.28 -16.41 -9.17
C SER A 13 -19.43 -15.79 -7.78
N LEU A 14 -20.48 -14.99 -7.56
CA LEU A 14 -20.82 -14.48 -6.23
C LEU A 14 -21.15 -15.63 -5.28
N GLY A 15 -21.96 -16.61 -5.72
CA GLY A 15 -22.26 -17.82 -4.95
C GLY A 15 -20.98 -18.54 -4.51
N ARG A 16 -20.04 -18.79 -5.46
CA ARG A 16 -18.75 -19.41 -5.14
C ARG A 16 -17.90 -18.59 -4.14
N ALA A 17 -17.91 -17.27 -4.25
CA ALA A 17 -17.20 -16.42 -3.30
C ALA A 17 -17.82 -16.52 -1.89
N ILE A 18 -19.15 -16.55 -1.79
CA ILE A 18 -19.89 -16.72 -0.53
C ILE A 18 -19.57 -18.09 0.09
N GLU A 19 -19.60 -19.17 -0.68
CA GLU A 19 -19.28 -20.54 -0.22
C GLU A 19 -17.85 -20.64 0.34
N GLN A 20 -16.93 -19.81 -0.13
CA GLN A 20 -15.54 -19.78 0.30
C GLN A 20 -15.27 -18.83 1.48
N ILE A 21 -16.26 -18.17 2.05
CA ILE A 21 -16.08 -17.34 3.25
C ILE A 21 -15.49 -18.22 4.38
N GLY A 22 -14.39 -17.73 4.99
CA GLY A 22 -13.59 -18.49 5.97
C GLY A 22 -12.67 -19.55 5.37
N GLY A 23 -12.81 -19.88 4.08
CA GLY A 23 -12.01 -20.89 3.37
C GLY A 23 -10.71 -20.31 2.76
N ASN A 24 -9.78 -21.21 2.39
CA ASN A 24 -8.47 -20.83 1.82
C ASN A 24 -8.56 -20.27 0.40
N ARG A 25 -9.67 -20.48 -0.31
CA ARG A 25 -9.86 -20.07 -1.70
C ARG A 25 -10.67 -18.78 -1.85
N PHE A 26 -11.02 -18.14 -0.75
CA PHE A 26 -11.88 -16.96 -0.76
C PHE A 26 -11.31 -15.83 -1.64
N TRP A 27 -10.08 -15.43 -1.38
CA TRP A 27 -9.45 -14.33 -2.14
C TRP A 27 -9.37 -14.64 -3.63
N LYS A 28 -9.04 -15.88 -3.99
CA LYS A 28 -9.04 -16.33 -5.39
C LYS A 28 -10.44 -16.26 -6.02
N GLN A 29 -11.50 -16.65 -5.31
CA GLN A 29 -12.86 -16.55 -5.82
C GLN A 29 -13.32 -15.11 -5.96
N LEU A 30 -12.90 -14.22 -5.06
CA LEU A 30 -13.17 -12.80 -5.15
C LEU A 30 -12.48 -12.16 -6.37
N ILE A 31 -11.24 -12.55 -6.67
CA ILE A 31 -10.54 -12.15 -7.90
C ILE A 31 -11.33 -12.59 -9.13
N LEU A 32 -11.72 -13.85 -9.20
CA LEU A 32 -12.45 -14.41 -10.34
C LEU A 32 -13.80 -13.72 -10.56
N LEU A 33 -14.50 -13.36 -9.47
CA LEU A 33 -15.73 -12.57 -9.52
C LEU A 33 -15.47 -11.20 -10.16
N LEU A 34 -14.46 -10.47 -9.72
CA LEU A 34 -14.14 -9.13 -10.23
C LEU A 34 -13.65 -9.19 -11.69
N ARG A 35 -12.82 -10.19 -12.05
CA ARG A 35 -12.27 -10.34 -13.41
C ARG A 35 -13.31 -10.65 -14.49
N GLN A 36 -14.47 -11.17 -14.14
CA GLN A 36 -15.55 -11.37 -15.12
C GLN A 36 -16.07 -10.06 -15.72
N HIS A 37 -15.91 -8.96 -15.00
CA HIS A 37 -16.50 -7.68 -15.35
C HIS A 37 -15.46 -6.59 -15.61
N LEU A 38 -14.21 -6.82 -15.19
CA LEU A 38 -13.13 -5.84 -15.25
C LEU A 38 -11.82 -6.52 -15.63
N PRO A 39 -11.18 -6.09 -16.72
CA PRO A 39 -9.80 -6.47 -16.96
C PRO A 39 -8.91 -5.76 -15.95
N PHE A 40 -8.13 -6.48 -15.17
CA PHE A 40 -7.00 -5.98 -14.41
C PHE A 40 -5.85 -6.96 -14.54
N ASP A 41 -4.63 -6.44 -14.43
CA ASP A 41 -3.43 -7.20 -14.77
C ASP A 41 -2.87 -7.92 -13.54
N ASN A 42 -2.93 -7.27 -12.38
CA ASN A 42 -2.58 -7.91 -11.12
C ASN A 42 -3.56 -7.58 -9.99
N ALA A 43 -3.44 -8.28 -8.89
CA ALA A 43 -4.24 -8.02 -7.69
C ALA A 43 -3.57 -8.61 -6.45
N LEU A 44 -3.61 -7.86 -5.35
CA LEU A 44 -3.04 -8.26 -4.07
C LEU A 44 -4.09 -8.14 -2.96
N ALA A 45 -4.27 -9.19 -2.15
CA ALA A 45 -4.92 -9.07 -0.86
C ALA A 45 -3.85 -9.00 0.23
N ILE A 46 -3.90 -7.97 1.06
CA ILE A 46 -2.92 -7.74 2.11
C ILE A 46 -3.62 -7.26 3.39
N PHE A 47 -3.11 -7.68 4.52
CA PHE A 47 -3.51 -7.17 5.83
C PHE A 47 -2.42 -6.25 6.37
N TYR A 48 -2.80 -5.06 6.75
CA TYR A 48 -1.99 -4.06 7.43
C TYR A 48 -2.33 -4.09 8.93
N PRO A 49 -1.58 -4.81 9.77
CA PRO A 49 -1.87 -4.85 11.20
C PRO A 49 -1.67 -3.47 11.84
N ALA A 50 -2.44 -3.18 12.90
CA ALA A 50 -2.27 -1.95 13.68
C ALA A 50 -0.84 -1.82 14.22
N ASN A 51 -0.24 -2.95 14.58
CA ASN A 51 1.16 -3.06 14.96
C ASN A 51 1.77 -4.25 14.20
N GLY A 52 2.89 -4.03 13.53
CA GLY A 52 3.58 -5.10 12.81
C GLY A 52 3.80 -4.83 11.33
N VAL A 53 4.38 -5.81 10.65
CA VAL A 53 4.62 -5.83 9.20
C VAL A 53 3.35 -6.25 8.47
N PRO A 54 3.08 -5.73 7.27
CA PRO A 54 2.00 -6.21 6.42
C PRO A 54 2.09 -7.71 6.15
N VAL A 55 0.94 -8.35 6.02
CA VAL A 55 0.81 -9.79 5.74
C VAL A 55 0.13 -9.97 4.39
N ALA A 56 0.85 -10.47 3.39
CA ALA A 56 0.27 -10.86 2.11
C ALA A 56 -0.65 -12.08 2.30
N LEU A 57 -1.88 -11.98 1.81
CA LEU A 57 -2.92 -13.01 1.94
C LEU A 57 -3.13 -13.77 0.64
N GLU A 58 -3.05 -13.11 -0.50
CA GLU A 58 -3.20 -13.69 -1.84
C GLU A 58 -2.63 -12.74 -2.89
N GLU A 59 -1.84 -13.27 -3.81
CA GLU A 59 -1.31 -12.58 -4.97
C GLU A 59 -1.91 -13.16 -6.26
N TYR A 60 -2.12 -12.31 -7.25
CA TYR A 60 -2.57 -12.70 -8.57
C TYR A 60 -1.89 -11.81 -9.61
N ASP A 61 -1.28 -12.44 -10.59
CA ASP A 61 -0.76 -11.82 -11.81
C ASP A 61 -1.35 -12.51 -13.02
N ALA A 62 -1.85 -11.74 -13.99
CA ALA A 62 -2.31 -12.25 -15.28
C ALA A 62 -1.12 -12.75 -16.10
N GLU A 63 -0.03 -11.99 -16.08
CA GLU A 63 1.30 -12.35 -16.60
C GLU A 63 2.32 -12.10 -15.50
N PRO A 64 3.07 -13.13 -15.04
CA PRO A 64 4.05 -12.96 -13.97
C PRO A 64 5.16 -11.99 -14.39
N HIS A 65 5.07 -10.75 -13.97
CA HIS A 65 6.05 -9.70 -14.25
C HIS A 65 7.02 -9.53 -13.08
N ALA A 66 6.52 -9.74 -11.87
CA ALA A 66 7.27 -9.59 -10.64
C ALA A 66 7.68 -10.96 -10.08
N GLY A 67 8.96 -11.11 -9.76
CA GLY A 67 9.44 -12.31 -9.08
C GLY A 67 9.16 -12.26 -7.56
N PRO A 68 9.32 -13.38 -6.83
CA PRO A 68 9.15 -13.45 -5.37
C PRO A 68 9.95 -12.39 -4.59
N ALA A 69 11.03 -11.89 -5.19
CA ALA A 69 11.87 -10.84 -4.61
C ALA A 69 11.16 -9.50 -4.45
N SER A 70 10.13 -9.20 -5.26
CA SER A 70 9.42 -7.92 -5.20
C SER A 70 8.51 -7.83 -3.96
N MET A 71 7.73 -8.88 -3.67
CA MET A 71 6.93 -8.93 -2.46
C MET A 71 7.80 -8.93 -1.20
N LEU A 72 8.94 -9.63 -1.24
CA LEU A 72 9.87 -9.60 -0.13
C LEU A 72 10.44 -8.19 0.11
N ALA A 73 10.81 -7.45 -0.94
CA ALA A 73 11.26 -6.08 -0.83
C ALA A 73 10.16 -5.15 -0.26
N TYR A 74 8.90 -5.34 -0.69
CA TYR A 74 7.76 -4.62 -0.13
C TYR A 74 7.64 -4.86 1.37
N LEU A 75 7.59 -6.12 1.81
CA LEU A 75 7.46 -6.50 3.21
C LEU A 75 8.68 -6.11 4.06
N ASN A 76 9.86 -6.00 3.46
CA ASN A 76 11.10 -5.55 4.10
C ASN A 76 11.20 -4.02 4.26
N GLY A 77 10.13 -3.27 4.00
CA GLY A 77 10.07 -1.87 4.37
C GLY A 77 9.53 -0.91 3.31
N LEU A 78 9.46 -1.30 2.02
CA LEU A 78 8.93 -0.42 0.98
C LEU A 78 7.45 -0.06 1.21
N TYR A 79 6.68 -0.90 1.90
CA TYR A 79 5.30 -0.60 2.31
C TYR A 79 5.17 0.71 3.11
N LEU A 80 6.25 1.15 3.77
CA LEU A 80 6.26 2.41 4.51
C LEU A 80 6.19 3.65 3.60
N LEU A 81 6.44 3.48 2.30
CA LEU A 81 6.33 4.51 1.26
C LEU A 81 5.02 4.40 0.46
N ASP A 82 4.29 3.29 0.63
CA ASP A 82 3.02 3.04 -0.04
C ASP A 82 1.94 4.04 0.44
N PRO A 83 1.32 4.82 -0.46
CA PRO A 83 0.31 5.81 -0.10
C PRO A 83 -0.93 5.17 0.55
N PHE A 84 -1.35 3.99 0.11
CA PHE A 84 -2.50 3.30 0.71
C PHE A 84 -2.22 2.78 2.12
N TYR A 85 -1.03 2.22 2.34
CA TYR A 85 -0.61 1.85 3.69
C TYR A 85 -0.63 3.06 4.63
N GLN A 86 -0.09 4.21 4.18
CA GLN A 86 -0.06 5.44 4.97
C GLN A 86 -1.47 5.94 5.28
N ALA A 87 -2.33 6.00 4.25
CA ALA A 87 -3.72 6.42 4.43
C ALA A 87 -4.48 5.50 5.41
N CYS A 88 -4.28 4.18 5.33
CA CYS A 88 -4.84 3.22 6.30
C CYS A 88 -4.37 3.50 7.73
N ARG A 89 -3.09 3.84 7.90
CA ARG A 89 -2.51 4.23 9.20
C ARG A 89 -3.03 5.56 9.73
N GLU A 90 -3.38 6.48 8.85
CA GLU A 90 -3.97 7.79 9.17
C GLU A 90 -5.48 7.72 9.38
N GLY A 91 -6.09 6.54 9.28
CA GLY A 91 -7.51 6.32 9.57
C GLY A 91 -8.45 6.46 8.38
N LEU A 92 -7.96 6.21 7.15
CA LEU A 92 -8.81 6.17 5.96
C LEU A 92 -10.03 5.26 6.21
N ALA A 93 -11.23 5.74 5.94
CA ALA A 93 -12.46 4.98 6.12
C ALA A 93 -12.52 3.73 5.22
N SER A 94 -13.37 2.75 5.57
CA SER A 94 -13.63 1.63 4.66
C SER A 94 -14.32 2.12 3.40
N GLY A 95 -13.84 1.68 2.23
CA GLY A 95 -14.33 2.16 0.93
C GLY A 95 -13.54 1.64 -0.25
N LEU A 96 -13.90 2.13 -1.43
CA LEU A 96 -13.16 1.97 -2.67
C LEU A 96 -12.42 3.28 -2.96
N TYR A 97 -11.15 3.20 -3.30
CA TYR A 97 -10.30 4.37 -3.53
C TYR A 97 -9.41 4.16 -4.75
N ARG A 98 -9.24 5.23 -5.54
CA ARG A 98 -8.30 5.30 -6.64
C ARG A 98 -6.94 5.81 -6.13
N LEU A 99 -5.86 5.39 -6.79
CA LEU A 99 -4.51 5.87 -6.47
C LEU A 99 -4.44 7.41 -6.47
N GLU A 100 -5.08 8.07 -7.44
CA GLU A 100 -5.06 9.54 -7.57
C GLU A 100 -5.73 10.28 -6.39
N GLU A 101 -6.65 9.61 -5.66
CA GLU A 101 -7.33 10.19 -4.50
C GLU A 101 -6.47 10.13 -3.23
N ILE A 102 -5.54 9.18 -3.19
CA ILE A 102 -4.74 8.83 -2.00
C ILE A 102 -3.29 9.29 -2.14
N ALA A 103 -2.71 9.15 -3.33
CA ALA A 103 -1.30 9.41 -3.55
C ALA A 103 -0.97 10.91 -3.42
N PRO A 104 0.22 11.26 -2.89
CA PRO A 104 0.73 12.62 -2.91
C PRO A 104 0.90 13.16 -4.33
N ASP A 105 0.87 14.48 -4.45
CA ASP A 105 0.88 15.21 -5.72
C ASP A 105 2.09 14.93 -6.65
N HIS A 106 3.24 14.55 -6.08
CA HIS A 106 4.45 14.15 -6.82
C HIS A 106 4.75 12.64 -6.72
N PHE A 107 3.77 11.83 -6.34
CA PHE A 107 3.97 10.38 -6.14
C PHE A 107 4.59 9.70 -7.37
N ARG A 108 4.08 9.96 -8.57
CA ARG A 108 4.58 9.38 -9.83
C ARG A 108 6.00 9.81 -10.21
N GLN A 109 6.53 10.84 -9.55
CA GLN A 109 7.91 11.31 -9.69
C GLN A 109 8.81 10.83 -8.55
N SER A 110 8.26 10.10 -7.58
CA SER A 110 9.03 9.54 -6.47
C SER A 110 9.87 8.35 -6.93
N GLU A 111 11.00 8.14 -6.27
CA GLU A 111 11.85 6.98 -6.52
C GLU A 111 11.12 5.67 -6.18
N TYR A 112 10.23 5.67 -5.20
CA TYR A 112 9.40 4.52 -4.88
C TYR A 112 8.51 4.13 -6.07
N TYR A 113 7.85 5.10 -6.73
CA TYR A 113 7.06 4.83 -7.92
C TYR A 113 7.93 4.32 -9.06
N LEU A 114 9.03 5.00 -9.37
CA LEU A 114 9.88 4.71 -10.52
C LEU A 114 10.68 3.40 -10.38
N SER A 115 11.09 3.04 -9.16
CA SER A 115 11.98 1.89 -8.92
C SER A 115 11.24 0.64 -8.40
N TYR A 116 9.99 0.78 -7.95
CA TYR A 116 9.23 -0.34 -7.39
C TYR A 116 7.78 -0.39 -7.86
N PHE A 117 7.00 0.69 -7.66
CA PHE A 117 5.56 0.67 -7.88
C PHE A 117 5.21 0.38 -9.35
N HIS A 118 5.83 1.11 -10.28
CA HIS A 118 5.60 0.96 -11.71
C HIS A 118 5.89 -0.47 -12.23
N ASP A 119 6.91 -1.13 -11.71
CA ASP A 119 7.30 -2.47 -12.15
C ASP A 119 6.45 -3.59 -11.50
N ASN A 120 5.81 -3.32 -10.36
CA ASN A 120 5.12 -4.34 -9.56
C ASN A 120 3.61 -4.13 -9.45
N VAL A 121 3.14 -2.87 -9.39
CA VAL A 121 1.71 -2.52 -9.33
C VAL A 121 1.21 -2.01 -10.68
N LEU A 122 2.13 -1.59 -11.57
CA LEU A 122 1.91 -1.10 -12.92
C LEU A 122 1.56 0.41 -12.95
N GLU A 123 0.72 0.86 -13.90
CA GLU A 123 0.47 2.29 -14.14
C GLU A 123 -0.54 2.89 -13.16
N ASP A 124 -1.60 2.13 -12.81
CA ASP A 124 -2.68 2.61 -11.95
C ASP A 124 -3.20 1.52 -11.02
N GLU A 125 -3.78 1.95 -9.92
CA GLU A 125 -4.27 1.07 -8.87
C GLU A 125 -5.59 1.58 -8.27
N VAL A 126 -6.49 0.64 -7.99
CA VAL A 126 -7.72 0.86 -7.24
C VAL A 126 -7.77 -0.13 -6.08
N GLN A 127 -8.09 0.33 -4.88
CA GLN A 127 -8.13 -0.53 -3.69
C GLN A 127 -9.47 -0.49 -2.97
N PHE A 128 -9.95 -1.66 -2.59
CA PHE A 128 -10.98 -1.82 -1.56
C PHE A 128 -10.30 -1.88 -0.19
N ILE A 129 -10.56 -0.90 0.64
CA ILE A 129 -10.02 -0.80 1.99
C ILE A 129 -11.12 -1.15 2.99
N LEU A 130 -10.83 -2.07 3.91
CA LEU A 130 -11.70 -2.42 5.02
C LEU A 130 -10.95 -2.19 6.33
N GLN A 131 -11.38 -1.21 7.10
CA GLN A 131 -10.87 -0.99 8.46
C GLN A 131 -11.40 -2.07 9.41
N VAL A 132 -10.50 -2.68 10.15
CA VAL A 132 -10.83 -3.69 11.18
C VAL A 132 -10.50 -3.10 12.55
N PRO A 133 -11.50 -2.65 13.31
CA PRO A 133 -11.28 -1.93 14.56
C PRO A 133 -10.35 -2.69 15.53
N GLY A 134 -9.31 -2.01 16.02
CA GLY A 134 -8.33 -2.57 16.95
C GLY A 134 -7.32 -3.57 16.35
N GLN A 135 -7.48 -3.98 15.08
CA GLN A 135 -6.60 -4.95 14.43
C GLN A 135 -5.76 -4.32 13.30
N GLY A 136 -6.32 -3.37 12.55
CA GLY A 136 -5.66 -2.75 11.40
C GLY A 136 -6.58 -2.60 10.21
N ALA A 137 -6.08 -2.78 8.98
CA ALA A 137 -6.86 -2.67 7.76
C ALA A 137 -6.58 -3.83 6.79
N LEU A 138 -7.61 -4.29 6.10
CA LEU A 138 -7.48 -5.16 4.93
C LEU A 138 -7.52 -4.32 3.67
N SER A 139 -6.62 -4.61 2.76
CA SER A 139 -6.65 -4.05 1.42
C SER A 139 -6.81 -5.16 0.38
N ARG A 140 -7.59 -4.86 -0.63
CA ARG A 140 -7.70 -5.62 -1.87
C ARG A 140 -7.38 -4.70 -3.03
N SER A 141 -6.14 -4.74 -3.50
CA SER A 141 -5.70 -3.93 -4.63
C SER A 141 -5.98 -4.60 -5.97
N LEU A 142 -6.19 -3.80 -6.98
CA LEU A 142 -6.29 -4.17 -8.38
C LEU A 142 -5.38 -3.22 -9.17
N GLY A 143 -4.36 -3.76 -9.84
CA GLY A 143 -3.42 -3.00 -10.64
C GLY A 143 -3.66 -3.18 -12.14
N MET A 144 -3.34 -2.15 -12.92
CA MET A 144 -3.53 -2.12 -14.37
C MET A 144 -2.37 -1.41 -15.08
N GLN A 145 -1.98 -1.90 -16.26
CA GLN A 145 -0.94 -1.30 -17.12
C GLN A 145 -1.37 0.03 -17.75
N ARG A 146 -2.56 0.50 -17.51
CA ARG A 146 -3.11 1.79 -17.91
C ARG A 146 -3.99 2.37 -16.81
N MET A 147 -4.39 3.63 -16.98
CA MET A 147 -5.38 4.23 -16.09
C MET A 147 -6.71 3.48 -16.14
N PHE A 148 -7.33 3.28 -14.98
CA PHE A 148 -8.72 2.85 -14.90
C PHE A 148 -9.63 3.93 -15.49
N THR A 149 -10.58 3.52 -16.32
CA THR A 149 -11.60 4.43 -16.85
C THR A 149 -12.67 4.73 -15.79
N ASP A 150 -13.41 5.84 -15.97
CA ASP A 150 -14.52 6.19 -15.07
C ASP A 150 -15.64 5.13 -15.09
N GLU A 151 -15.82 4.43 -16.23
CA GLU A 151 -16.78 3.33 -16.33
C GLU A 151 -16.34 2.12 -15.49
N GLU A 152 -15.06 1.77 -15.53
CA GLU A 152 -14.47 0.69 -14.73
C GLU A 152 -14.52 1.03 -13.24
N CYS A 153 -14.16 2.25 -12.87
CA CYS A 153 -14.30 2.73 -11.49
C CYS A 153 -15.76 2.76 -11.02
N GLY A 154 -16.68 3.17 -11.89
CA GLY A 154 -18.11 3.12 -11.62
C GLY A 154 -18.62 1.70 -11.41
N MET A 155 -18.12 0.72 -12.18
CA MET A 155 -18.44 -0.70 -12.01
C MET A 155 -17.92 -1.22 -10.67
N LEU A 156 -16.67 -0.92 -10.30
CA LEU A 156 -16.11 -1.27 -9.00
C LEU A 156 -16.90 -0.62 -7.85
N GLY A 157 -17.34 0.63 -8.04
CA GLY A 157 -18.20 1.34 -7.09
C GLY A 157 -19.53 0.63 -6.84
N LEU A 158 -20.16 0.11 -7.89
CA LEU A 158 -21.40 -0.69 -7.75
C LEU A 158 -21.19 -2.00 -6.99
N LEU A 159 -20.01 -2.63 -7.13
CA LEU A 159 -19.65 -3.87 -6.45
C LEU A 159 -19.10 -3.64 -5.04
N SER A 160 -18.71 -2.41 -4.71
CA SER A 160 -17.94 -2.10 -3.50
C SER A 160 -18.61 -2.58 -2.22
N SER A 161 -19.93 -2.35 -2.06
CA SER A 161 -20.66 -2.79 -0.88
C SER A 161 -20.61 -4.31 -0.69
N TRP A 162 -20.66 -5.08 -1.78
CA TRP A 162 -20.58 -6.55 -1.72
C TRP A 162 -19.17 -7.01 -1.42
N VAL A 163 -18.18 -6.44 -2.09
CA VAL A 163 -16.76 -6.77 -1.88
C VAL A 163 -16.38 -6.53 -0.43
N LEU A 164 -16.68 -5.36 0.11
CA LEU A 164 -16.36 -5.01 1.51
C LEU A 164 -17.09 -5.91 2.51
N ALA A 165 -18.38 -6.22 2.27
CA ALA A 165 -19.14 -7.14 3.13
C ALA A 165 -18.56 -8.57 3.11
N LEU A 166 -18.19 -9.07 1.93
CA LEU A 166 -17.54 -10.39 1.77
C LEU A 166 -16.18 -10.42 2.46
N MET A 167 -15.35 -9.39 2.30
CA MET A 167 -14.06 -9.25 2.99
C MET A 167 -14.24 -9.25 4.51
N GLN A 168 -15.23 -8.51 5.02
CA GLN A 168 -15.52 -8.44 6.45
C GLN A 168 -15.95 -9.79 7.02
N GLN A 169 -16.89 -10.49 6.36
CA GLN A 169 -17.36 -11.80 6.78
C GLN A 169 -16.23 -12.83 6.75
N HIS A 170 -15.42 -12.83 5.69
CA HIS A 170 -14.27 -13.72 5.59
C HIS A 170 -13.25 -13.48 6.71
N TRP A 171 -12.91 -12.21 6.98
CA TRP A 171 -11.97 -11.86 8.03
C TRP A 171 -12.46 -12.27 9.42
N GLN A 172 -13.72 -12.02 9.76
CA GLN A 172 -14.31 -12.40 11.03
C GLN A 172 -14.20 -13.91 11.31
N GLN A 173 -14.30 -14.74 10.27
CA GLN A 173 -14.16 -16.19 10.42
C GLN A 173 -12.71 -16.68 10.46
N ARG A 174 -11.77 -15.89 9.96
CA ARG A 174 -10.39 -16.33 9.76
C ARG A 174 -9.35 -15.63 10.63
N SER A 175 -9.62 -14.42 11.11
CA SER A 175 -8.65 -13.61 11.85
C SER A 175 -8.09 -14.33 13.09
N GLN A 176 -8.90 -15.16 13.75
CA GLN A 176 -8.47 -15.97 14.89
C GLN A 176 -7.38 -17.02 14.55
N ARG A 177 -7.22 -17.35 13.25
CA ARG A 177 -6.25 -18.35 12.76
C ARG A 177 -5.05 -17.75 12.04
N LEU A 178 -5.15 -16.50 11.58
CA LEU A 178 -4.15 -15.85 10.72
C LEU A 178 -3.25 -14.85 11.47
N LEU A 179 -3.64 -14.42 12.67
CA LEU A 179 -2.76 -13.57 13.48
C LEU A 179 -1.69 -14.47 14.11
N PRO A 180 -0.44 -14.43 13.61
CA PRO A 180 0.64 -15.20 14.22
C PRO A 180 0.90 -14.69 15.63
N ALA A 181 1.16 -15.61 16.55
CA ALA A 181 1.68 -15.24 17.84
C ALA A 181 3.10 -14.66 17.69
N ALA A 182 3.26 -13.42 18.04
CA ALA A 182 4.47 -12.69 18.48
C ALA A 182 5.86 -12.71 17.75
N PRO A 183 6.33 -13.64 16.90
CA PRO A 183 7.69 -13.52 16.35
C PRO A 183 7.88 -12.38 15.33
N GLN A 184 6.79 -11.85 14.75
CA GLN A 184 6.84 -10.74 13.77
C GLN A 184 6.90 -9.36 14.42
N GLU A 185 6.69 -9.24 15.73
CA GLU A 185 6.80 -7.95 16.43
C GLU A 185 8.25 -7.44 16.46
N GLU A 186 9.25 -8.32 16.55
CA GLU A 186 10.66 -7.93 16.58
C GLU A 186 11.09 -7.34 15.22
N MET A 187 10.79 -8.02 14.11
CA MET A 187 11.13 -7.53 12.77
C MET A 187 10.34 -6.26 12.41
N ALA A 188 9.07 -6.18 12.78
CA ALA A 188 8.26 -4.98 12.59
C ALA A 188 8.75 -3.79 13.41
N THR A 189 9.26 -4.05 14.59
CA THR A 189 9.88 -3.05 15.46
C THR A 189 11.18 -2.58 14.83
N GLN A 190 12.03 -3.49 14.34
CA GLN A 190 13.31 -3.16 13.68
C GLN A 190 13.10 -2.30 12.42
N ILE A 191 12.13 -2.64 11.56
CA ILE A 191 11.86 -1.86 10.34
C ILE A 191 11.23 -0.50 10.66
N ARG A 192 10.34 -0.44 11.65
CA ARG A 192 9.75 0.81 12.14
C ARG A 192 10.82 1.67 12.79
N ASP A 193 11.70 1.05 13.54
CA ASP A 193 12.86 1.68 14.16
C ASP A 193 13.87 2.14 13.11
N ALA A 194 14.12 1.39 12.05
CA ALA A 194 14.96 1.84 10.93
C ALA A 194 14.42 3.12 10.29
N LEU A 195 13.12 3.27 10.09
CA LEU A 195 12.52 4.50 9.57
C LEU A 195 12.44 5.62 10.62
N SER A 196 12.24 5.28 11.89
CA SER A 196 12.31 6.25 12.99
C SER A 196 13.75 6.66 13.30
N HIS A 197 14.70 5.76 13.08
CA HIS A 197 16.14 6.01 13.29
C HIS A 197 16.87 6.41 12.02
N PHE A 198 16.28 6.28 10.82
CA PHE A 198 16.88 6.75 9.57
C PHE A 198 17.29 8.22 9.69
N GLY A 199 18.57 8.45 9.77
CA GLY A 199 19.13 9.80 9.96
C GLY A 199 18.91 10.41 11.35
N ALA A 200 18.32 9.71 12.33
CA ALA A 200 18.01 10.25 13.65
C ALA A 200 19.25 10.68 14.45
N SER A 201 20.41 10.09 14.17
CA SER A 201 21.71 10.50 14.76
C SER A 201 22.26 11.78 14.16
N VAL A 202 21.78 12.21 12.98
CA VAL A 202 22.33 13.33 12.19
C VAL A 202 21.30 14.41 11.91
N LEU A 203 20.03 14.02 11.68
CA LEU A 203 18.93 14.92 11.35
C LEU A 203 18.18 15.38 12.60
N SER A 204 17.74 16.63 12.61
CA SER A 204 16.74 17.09 13.57
C SER A 204 15.38 16.45 13.31
N GLU A 205 14.49 16.44 14.30
CA GLU A 205 13.12 15.90 14.14
C GLU A 205 12.40 16.48 12.92
N ARG A 206 12.56 17.77 12.67
CA ARG A 206 11.94 18.46 11.53
C ARG A 206 12.54 18.05 10.19
N GLU A 207 13.85 17.89 10.12
CA GLU A 207 14.52 17.39 8.92
C GLU A 207 14.16 15.94 8.63
N LEU A 208 14.01 15.12 9.66
CA LEU A 208 13.57 13.73 9.55
C LEU A 208 12.12 13.65 9.03
N GLU A 209 11.22 14.48 9.55
CA GLU A 209 9.84 14.57 9.08
C GLU A 209 9.77 14.94 7.59
N ILE A 210 10.57 15.93 7.17
CA ILE A 210 10.67 16.35 5.78
C ILE A 210 11.29 15.25 4.91
N ALA A 211 12.34 14.56 5.37
CA ALA A 211 12.93 13.44 4.64
C ALA A 211 11.88 12.34 4.35
N ARG A 212 11.06 11.99 5.32
CA ARG A 212 9.95 11.02 5.15
C ARG A 212 8.93 11.48 4.12
N LEU A 213 8.56 12.76 4.12
CA LEU A 213 7.62 13.30 3.13
C LEU A 213 8.20 13.33 1.73
N ILE A 214 9.51 13.64 1.58
CA ILE A 214 10.22 13.56 0.29
C ILE A 214 10.19 12.14 -0.26
N LEU A 215 10.53 11.14 0.57
CA LEU A 215 10.53 9.73 0.18
C LEU A 215 9.14 9.24 -0.26
N ARG A 216 8.08 9.77 0.34
CA ARG A 216 6.67 9.47 -0.01
C ARG A 216 6.17 10.22 -1.25
N GLY A 217 6.94 11.13 -1.82
CA GLY A 217 6.57 11.85 -3.05
C GLY A 217 5.74 13.11 -2.84
N TYR A 218 5.83 13.78 -1.67
CA TYR A 218 5.21 15.07 -1.48
C TYR A 218 6.03 16.19 -2.13
N SER A 219 5.36 17.12 -2.84
CA SER A 219 5.98 18.35 -3.30
C SER A 219 6.35 19.29 -2.15
N SER A 220 7.24 20.24 -2.41
CA SER A 220 7.57 21.27 -1.40
C SER A 220 6.34 22.08 -0.97
N LYS A 221 5.37 22.28 -1.86
CA LYS A 221 4.11 22.97 -1.56
C LYS A 221 3.24 22.13 -0.64
N ALA A 222 3.00 20.86 -0.97
CA ALA A 222 2.20 19.95 -0.17
C ALA A 222 2.83 19.70 1.21
N MET A 223 4.17 19.58 1.29
CA MET A 223 4.89 19.52 2.57
C MET A 223 4.67 20.78 3.41
N ALA A 224 4.75 21.98 2.78
CA ALA A 224 4.55 23.25 3.48
C ALA A 224 3.15 23.36 4.08
N GLU A 225 2.11 22.98 3.33
CA GLU A 225 0.74 22.95 3.78
C GLU A 225 0.56 21.96 4.94
N ARG A 226 1.06 20.71 4.80
CA ARG A 226 0.96 19.66 5.82
C ARG A 226 1.68 20.02 7.13
N LEU A 227 2.81 20.70 7.02
CA LEU A 227 3.67 21.08 8.15
C LEU A 227 3.39 22.48 8.70
N ALA A 228 2.42 23.20 8.11
CA ALA A 228 2.05 24.58 8.46
C ALA A 228 3.25 25.56 8.46
N ILE A 229 4.13 25.46 7.45
CA ILE A 229 5.28 26.35 7.23
C ILE A 229 5.35 26.85 5.78
N SER A 230 6.27 27.75 5.46
CA SER A 230 6.42 28.26 4.09
C SER A 230 7.16 27.26 3.17
N PRO A 231 6.88 27.24 1.85
CA PRO A 231 7.65 26.46 0.89
C PRO A 231 9.14 26.81 0.90
N GLU A 232 9.51 28.06 1.18
CA GLU A 232 10.89 28.52 1.32
C GLU A 232 11.55 27.85 2.54
N THR A 233 10.84 27.72 3.65
CA THR A 233 11.31 27.00 4.84
C THR A 233 11.56 25.53 4.53
N ILE A 234 10.68 24.88 3.75
CA ILE A 234 10.91 23.50 3.27
C ILE A 234 12.21 23.40 2.45
N LYS A 235 12.45 24.34 1.52
CA LYS A 235 13.70 24.37 0.72
C LYS A 235 14.95 24.48 1.60
N VAL A 236 14.88 25.29 2.66
CA VAL A 236 16.00 25.44 3.62
C VAL A 236 16.24 24.12 4.36
N HIS A 237 15.20 23.48 4.88
CA HIS A 237 15.33 22.20 5.56
C HIS A 237 15.84 21.10 4.63
N ARG A 238 15.36 21.02 3.37
CA ARG A 238 15.88 20.09 2.35
C ARG A 238 17.38 20.27 2.11
N ARG A 239 17.84 21.51 1.97
CA ARG A 239 19.27 21.82 1.78
C ARG A 239 20.08 21.35 2.99
N HIS A 240 19.61 21.61 4.22
CA HIS A 240 20.31 21.22 5.43
C HIS A 240 20.33 19.69 5.60
N LEU A 241 19.22 19.01 5.37
CA LEU A 241 19.18 17.56 5.48
C LEU A 241 20.10 16.90 4.43
N TYR A 242 20.14 17.41 3.19
CA TYR A 242 21.02 16.89 2.15
C TYR A 242 22.50 17.08 2.52
N ALA A 243 22.84 18.27 3.02
CA ALA A 243 24.21 18.54 3.48
C ALA A 243 24.62 17.66 4.68
N LYS A 244 23.70 17.39 5.62
CA LYS A 244 23.98 16.53 6.79
C LYS A 244 24.13 15.05 6.44
N LEU A 245 23.40 14.59 5.42
CA LEU A 245 23.48 13.21 4.93
C LEU A 245 24.55 13.00 3.87
N ASP A 246 25.27 14.07 3.50
CA ASP A 246 26.28 14.09 2.42
C ASP A 246 25.72 13.56 1.07
N ILE A 247 24.52 14.05 0.72
CA ILE A 247 23.82 13.73 -0.53
C ILE A 247 23.43 15.00 -1.28
N SER A 248 23.12 14.86 -2.57
CA SER A 248 22.78 15.97 -3.46
C SER A 248 21.40 15.85 -4.08
N SER A 249 20.75 14.67 -3.98
CA SER A 249 19.55 14.36 -4.74
C SER A 249 18.56 13.50 -3.97
N GLN A 250 17.31 13.45 -4.48
CA GLN A 250 16.25 12.58 -3.94
C GLN A 250 16.54 11.09 -4.20
N PRO A 251 17.06 10.64 -5.36
CA PRO A 251 17.51 9.27 -5.55
C PRO A 251 18.55 8.81 -4.53
N GLU A 252 19.50 9.66 -4.17
CA GLU A 252 20.49 9.33 -3.13
C GLU A 252 19.84 9.19 -1.75
N LEU A 253 18.86 10.04 -1.42
CA LEU A 253 18.08 9.91 -0.17
C LEU A 253 17.34 8.57 -0.13
N PHE A 254 16.73 8.15 -1.24
CA PHE A 254 16.06 6.86 -1.36
C PHE A 254 17.04 5.69 -1.22
N SER A 255 18.20 5.78 -1.87
CA SER A 255 19.24 4.74 -1.76
C SER A 255 19.73 4.56 -0.33
N LEU A 256 19.95 5.67 0.41
CA LEU A 256 20.31 5.61 1.82
C LEU A 256 19.20 4.97 2.68
N PHE A 257 17.94 5.30 2.38
CA PHE A 257 16.80 4.69 3.05
C PHE A 257 16.77 3.17 2.82
N ILE A 258 16.89 2.71 1.56
CA ILE A 258 16.92 1.28 1.23
C ILE A 258 18.09 0.58 1.92
N GLN A 259 19.28 1.16 1.95
CA GLN A 259 20.44 0.63 2.67
C GLN A 259 20.16 0.47 4.17
N SER A 260 19.45 1.43 4.79
CA SER A 260 19.10 1.38 6.21
C SER A 260 18.13 0.23 6.55
N LEU A 261 17.31 -0.22 5.59
CA LEU A 261 16.42 -1.37 5.76
C LEU A 261 17.16 -2.71 5.72
N GLY A 262 18.33 -2.75 5.08
CA GLY A 262 19.16 -3.96 4.93
C GLY A 262 20.26 -4.11 6.00
N HIS A 263 20.45 -3.11 6.86
CA HIS A 263 21.46 -3.17 7.92
C HIS A 263 20.82 -3.70 9.21
N ASP A 264 21.25 -4.88 9.62
CA ASP A 264 21.00 -5.43 10.95
C ASP A 264 21.85 -4.63 11.97
N PRO A 265 21.26 -3.93 12.95
CA PRO A 265 22.04 -3.12 13.90
C PRO A 265 22.95 -3.94 14.82
N GLU A 266 22.90 -5.27 14.78
CA GLU A 266 23.71 -6.16 15.64
C GLU A 266 24.90 -6.81 14.91
N ASN A 267 25.20 -6.45 13.64
CA ASN A 267 26.39 -6.98 12.99
C ASN A 267 27.30 -5.84 12.48
N PRO A 268 28.37 -5.46 13.27
CA PRO A 268 29.33 -4.43 12.90
C PRO A 268 30.24 -4.82 11.71
#